data_f6e7a631638b6c5821f3f4dba33e8469
#
_entry.id   f6e7a631638b6c5821f3f4dba33e8469
#
_cell.length_a   1.000
_cell.length_b   1.000
_cell.length_c   1.000
_cell.angle_alpha   90.00
_cell.angle_beta   90.00
_cell.angle_gamma   90.00
#
_symmetry.space_group_name_H-M   'P 1'
#
loop_
_entity.id
_entity.type
_entity.pdbx_description
1 polymer ?
#
loop_
_entity_poly.entity_id
_entity_poly.type
_entity_poly.pdbx_seq_one_letter_code
_entity_poly.pdbx_strand_id
1 'polypeptide(L)'
;GDTGIDMVEQKENKERITQTLRNYGITIKKIEATVGPTITLYEIVPDDGIRISKIRNLGDDIALSLTAIGIRIIAPIPGRGTVGIEVPNKNPQIVPMRSLIAS
;
A
#
# COMPACT_ATOMS: atom_id res chain seq x y z
N GLY A 1 -18.62 -1.08 -8.20
CA GLY A 1 -17.48 -0.86 -7.47
C GLY A 1 -17.56 -1.44 -6.10
N ASP A 2 -17.55 -2.70 -6.04
CA ASP A 2 -17.77 -3.34 -4.77
C ASP A 2 -16.57 -4.06 -4.28
N THR A 3 -15.43 -3.45 -4.53
CA THR A 3 -14.18 -4.08 -4.17
C THR A 3 -13.74 -3.75 -2.75
N GLY A 4 -14.51 -2.92 -2.04
CA GLY A 4 -14.15 -2.55 -0.70
C GLY A 4 -13.23 -1.36 -0.59
N ILE A 5 -12.75 -0.84 -1.73
CA ILE A 5 -11.92 0.33 -1.76
C ILE A 5 -12.25 1.08 -3.03
N ASP A 6 -12.50 2.36 -2.91
CA ASP A 6 -12.87 3.13 -4.09
C ASP A 6 -11.62 3.67 -4.79
N MET A 7 -11.85 4.17 -6.00
CA MET A 7 -10.74 4.66 -6.83
C MET A 7 -10.08 5.88 -6.23
N VAL A 8 -10.84 6.67 -5.47
CA VAL A 8 -10.28 7.86 -4.83
C VAL A 8 -9.26 7.45 -3.77
N GLU A 9 -9.59 6.46 -2.96
CA GLU A 9 -8.68 5.98 -1.94
C GLU A 9 -7.39 5.44 -2.57
N GLN A 10 -7.51 4.65 -3.64
CA GLN A 10 -6.34 4.14 -4.35
C GLN A 10 -5.46 5.27 -4.85
N LYS A 11 -6.06 6.24 -5.49
CA LYS A 11 -5.32 7.35 -6.07
C LYS A 11 -4.62 8.15 -4.99
N GLU A 12 -5.32 8.45 -3.91
CA GLU A 12 -4.74 9.21 -2.80
C GLU A 12 -3.58 8.46 -2.18
N ASN A 13 -3.75 7.17 -1.96
CA ASN A 13 -2.69 6.37 -1.35
C ASN A 13 -1.46 6.30 -2.24
N LYS A 14 -1.65 6.13 -3.55
CA LYS A 14 -0.52 6.14 -4.47
C LYS A 14 0.22 7.46 -4.41
N GLU A 15 -0.52 8.56 -4.38
CA GLU A 15 0.09 9.88 -4.34
C GLU A 15 0.83 10.12 -3.03
N ARG A 16 0.25 9.69 -1.92
CA ARG A 16 0.89 9.86 -0.61
C ARG A 16 2.15 9.03 -0.49
N ILE A 17 2.11 7.80 -0.96
CA ILE A 17 3.29 6.93 -0.95
C ILE A 17 4.39 7.55 -1.81
N THR A 18 4.04 7.95 -3.02
CA THR A 18 5.00 8.55 -3.95
C THR A 18 5.61 9.82 -3.37
N GLN A 19 4.79 10.67 -2.79
CA GLN A 19 5.26 11.93 -2.23
C GLN A 19 6.15 11.69 -1.00
N THR A 20 5.77 10.75 -0.16
CA THR A 20 6.60 10.43 1.02
C THR A 20 7.98 9.96 0.60
N LEU A 21 8.03 9.05 -0.39
CA LEU A 21 9.30 8.58 -0.88
C LEU A 21 10.13 9.71 -1.50
N ARG A 22 9.46 10.58 -2.27
CA ARG A 22 10.14 11.70 -2.91
C ARG A 22 10.71 12.66 -1.87
N ASN A 23 10.02 12.86 -0.76
CA ASN A 23 10.49 13.74 0.31
C ASN A 23 11.82 13.25 0.90
N TYR A 24 12.09 11.96 0.78
CA TYR A 24 13.33 11.35 1.26
C TYR A 24 14.31 11.08 0.13
N GLY A 25 14.08 11.67 -1.02
CA GLY A 25 15.01 11.55 -2.15
C GLY A 25 14.87 10.26 -2.92
N ILE A 26 13.77 9.55 -2.77
CA ILE A 26 13.54 8.30 -3.47
C ILE A 26 12.53 8.52 -4.58
N THR A 27 12.96 8.25 -5.82
CA THR A 27 12.07 8.32 -6.97
C THR A 27 11.75 6.92 -7.44
N ILE A 28 10.56 6.77 -8.02
CA ILE A 28 10.09 5.46 -8.47
C ILE A 28 9.65 5.54 -9.92
N LYS A 29 9.79 4.41 -10.62
CA LYS A 29 9.36 4.32 -12.01
C LYS A 29 7.87 4.10 -12.13
N LYS A 30 7.29 3.37 -11.18
CA LYS A 30 5.93 2.91 -11.33
C LYS A 30 5.36 2.49 -9.99
N ILE A 31 4.07 2.69 -9.81
CA ILE A 31 3.36 2.18 -8.65
C ILE A 31 2.01 1.63 -9.12
N GLU A 32 1.68 0.43 -8.72
CA GLU A 32 0.43 -0.24 -9.09
C GLU A 32 -0.27 -0.76 -7.85
N ALA A 33 -1.60 -0.71 -7.87
CA ALA A 33 -2.39 -1.20 -6.76
C ALA A 33 -3.14 -2.46 -7.15
N THR A 34 -3.10 -3.45 -6.28
CA THR A 34 -3.92 -4.66 -6.41
C THR A 34 -4.84 -4.68 -5.20
N VAL A 35 -6.13 -4.55 -5.46
CA VAL A 35 -7.13 -4.41 -4.41
C VAL A 35 -7.60 -5.76 -3.93
N GLY A 36 -7.52 -5.97 -2.62
CA GLY A 36 -8.13 -7.13 -1.98
C GLY A 36 -9.30 -6.68 -1.10
N PRO A 37 -9.99 -7.64 -0.49
CA PRO A 37 -11.19 -7.31 0.32
C PRO A 37 -10.86 -6.56 1.60
N THR A 38 -9.70 -6.79 2.18
CA THR A 38 -9.34 -6.13 3.44
C THR A 38 -8.09 -5.28 3.33
N ILE A 39 -7.20 -5.62 2.41
CA ILE A 39 -5.97 -4.86 2.20
C ILE A 39 -5.77 -4.62 0.71
N THR A 40 -4.99 -3.60 0.41
CA THR A 40 -4.56 -3.31 -0.96
C THR A 40 -3.05 -3.38 -0.99
N LEU A 41 -2.51 -4.05 -2.00
CA LEU A 41 -1.06 -4.13 -2.20
C LEU A 41 -0.65 -3.07 -3.21
N TYR A 42 0.26 -2.20 -2.81
CA TYR A 42 0.87 -1.22 -3.72
C TYR A 42 2.25 -1.74 -4.08
N GLU A 43 2.42 -2.10 -5.34
CA GLU A 43 3.70 -2.60 -5.82
C GLU A 43 4.47 -1.48 -6.47
N ILE A 44 5.70 -1.27 -6.00
CA ILE A 44 6.52 -0.14 -6.42
C ILE A 44 7.74 -0.65 -7.16
N VAL A 45 8.02 -0.05 -8.31
CA VAL A 45 9.27 -0.28 -9.03
C VAL A 45 10.14 0.95 -8.79
N PRO A 46 11.18 0.84 -7.98
CA PRO A 46 12.04 2.00 -7.72
C PRO A 46 12.91 2.32 -8.92
N ASP A 47 13.37 3.55 -8.98
CA ASP A 47 14.34 3.93 -10.01
C ASP A 47 15.65 3.19 -9.79
N ASP A 48 16.43 3.14 -10.86
CA ASP A 48 17.74 2.46 -10.81
C ASP A 48 18.61 3.13 -9.75
N GLY A 49 19.35 2.31 -9.03
CA GLY A 49 20.25 2.81 -8.01
C GLY A 49 19.64 3.06 -6.65
N ILE A 50 18.33 2.93 -6.53
CA ILE A 50 17.66 3.08 -5.23
C ILE A 50 17.82 1.78 -4.45
N ARG A 51 18.30 1.90 -3.23
CA ARG A 51 18.43 0.74 -2.35
C ARG A 51 17.10 0.39 -1.73
N ILE A 52 16.73 -0.87 -1.82
CA ILE A 52 15.47 -1.35 -1.28
C ILE A 52 15.38 -1.15 0.22
N SER A 53 16.50 -1.30 0.94
CA SER A 53 16.53 -1.08 2.37
C SER A 53 16.11 0.36 2.74
N LYS A 54 16.42 1.31 1.87
CA LYS A 54 16.05 2.70 2.11
C LYS A 54 14.54 2.86 2.12
N ILE A 55 13.85 2.17 1.22
CA ILE A 55 12.39 2.20 1.21
C ILE A 55 11.84 1.46 2.41
N ARG A 56 12.43 0.31 2.73
CA ARG A 56 11.97 -0.49 3.87
C ARG A 56 12.02 0.31 5.17
N ASN A 57 13.04 1.14 5.32
CA ASN A 57 13.19 1.92 6.54
C ASN A 57 12.21 3.08 6.66
N LEU A 58 11.43 3.36 5.63
CA LEU A 58 10.45 4.43 5.64
C LEU A 58 9.05 3.94 5.98
N GLY A 59 8.93 2.71 6.47
CA GLY A 59 7.61 2.14 6.76
C GLY A 59 6.78 3.00 7.69
N ASP A 60 7.39 3.50 8.76
CA ASP A 60 6.66 4.32 9.72
C ASP A 60 6.24 5.65 9.11
N ASP A 61 7.11 6.24 8.30
CA ASP A 61 6.80 7.51 7.64
C ASP A 61 5.64 7.34 6.65
N ILE A 62 5.64 6.23 5.94
CA ILE A 62 4.56 5.94 5.01
C ILE A 62 3.26 5.71 5.76
N ALA A 63 3.32 4.95 6.86
CA ALA A 63 2.13 4.70 7.67
C ALA A 63 1.53 6.00 8.18
N LEU A 64 2.38 6.90 8.64
CA LEU A 64 1.93 8.20 9.13
C LEU A 64 1.29 9.01 8.01
N SER A 65 1.91 9.01 6.84
CA SER A 65 1.40 9.74 5.68
C SER A 65 0.02 9.24 5.27
N LEU A 66 -0.21 7.94 5.37
CA LEU A 66 -1.48 7.33 5.00
C LEU A 66 -2.48 7.33 6.15
N THR A 67 -2.07 7.78 7.32
CA THR A 67 -2.85 7.67 8.56
C THR A 67 -3.36 6.24 8.76
N ALA A 68 -2.50 5.29 8.44
CA ALA A 68 -2.85 3.88 8.48
C ALA A 68 -2.08 3.16 9.58
N ILE A 69 -2.74 2.22 10.20
CA ILE A 69 -2.13 1.37 11.20
C ILE A 69 -2.01 -0.02 10.59
N GLY A 70 -0.88 -0.65 10.79
CA GLY A 70 -0.71 -2.02 10.33
C GLY A 70 -0.30 -2.17 8.88
N ILE A 71 0.34 -1.17 8.32
CA ILE A 71 0.92 -1.36 6.99
C ILE A 71 2.08 -2.34 7.10
N ARG A 72 2.37 -3.01 6.00
CA ARG A 72 3.45 -3.97 5.96
C ARG A 72 4.24 -3.77 4.68
N ILE A 73 5.56 -3.73 4.82
CA ILE A 73 6.44 -3.58 3.66
C ILE A 73 7.10 -4.91 3.36
N ILE A 74 6.94 -5.36 2.13
CA ILE A 74 7.55 -6.57 1.62
C ILE A 74 8.62 -6.14 0.62
N ALA A 75 9.87 -6.24 1.00
CA ALA A 75 10.93 -5.72 0.15
C ALA A 75 12.16 -6.60 0.19
N PRO A 76 12.54 -7.21 -0.92
CA PRO A 76 11.80 -7.20 -2.19
C PRO A 76 10.67 -8.21 -2.21
N ILE A 77 9.75 -8.04 -3.16
CA ILE A 77 8.75 -9.07 -3.40
C ILE A 77 9.48 -10.27 -4.02
N PRO A 78 9.34 -11.45 -3.42
CA PRO A 78 10.07 -12.62 -3.94
C PRO A 78 9.81 -12.85 -5.41
N GLY A 79 10.88 -13.04 -6.17
CA GLY A 79 10.80 -13.32 -7.59
C GLY A 79 10.52 -12.13 -8.49
N ARG A 80 10.29 -10.94 -7.93
CA ARG A 80 9.94 -9.79 -8.75
C ARG A 80 10.92 -8.63 -8.65
N GLY A 81 11.67 -8.54 -7.56
CA GLY A 81 12.60 -7.44 -7.37
C GLY A 81 11.94 -6.09 -7.16
N THR A 82 10.66 -6.08 -6.84
CA THR A 82 9.90 -4.86 -6.58
C THR A 82 9.61 -4.76 -5.08
N VAL A 83 9.02 -3.64 -4.68
CA VAL A 83 8.67 -3.41 -3.27
C VAL A 83 7.17 -3.41 -3.14
N GLY A 84 6.66 -4.18 -2.18
CA GLY A 84 5.23 -4.22 -1.90
C GLY A 84 4.91 -3.51 -0.60
N ILE A 85 3.85 -2.71 -0.62
CA ILE A 85 3.33 -2.07 0.59
C ILE A 85 1.88 -2.50 0.74
N GLU A 86 1.60 -3.27 1.78
CA GLU A 86 0.24 -3.70 2.07
C GLU A 86 -0.40 -2.69 3.00
N VAL A 87 -1.53 -2.13 2.57
CA VAL A 87 -2.23 -1.10 3.31
C VAL A 87 -3.65 -1.57 3.59
N PRO A 88 -4.07 -1.57 4.86
CA PRO A 88 -5.47 -1.92 5.17
C PRO A 88 -6.43 -0.94 4.49
N ASN A 89 -7.48 -1.47 3.93
CA ASN A 89 -8.51 -0.64 3.30
C ASN A 89 -9.27 0.13 4.36
N LYS A 90 -9.61 1.38 4.07
CA LYS A 90 -10.40 2.18 5.02
C LYS A 90 -11.79 1.61 5.21
N ASN A 91 -12.35 1.12 4.11
CA ASN A 91 -13.68 0.51 4.13
C ASN A 91 -13.55 -0.91 3.63
N PRO A 92 -13.04 -1.82 4.46
CA PRO A 92 -12.85 -3.20 4.01
C PRO A 92 -14.18 -3.85 3.72
N GLN A 93 -14.16 -4.75 2.73
CA GLN A 93 -15.32 -5.58 2.48
C GLN A 93 -15.37 -6.63 3.56
N ILE A 94 -16.38 -6.51 4.39
CA ILE A 94 -16.56 -7.45 5.47
C ILE A 94 -17.47 -8.53 4.98
N VAL A 95 -16.98 -9.77 5.04
CA VAL A 95 -17.84 -10.92 4.81
C VAL A 95 -18.98 -10.77 5.78
N PRO A 96 -20.22 -11.01 5.35
CA PRO A 96 -21.37 -10.72 6.21
C PRO A 96 -21.51 -11.69 7.36
N MET A 97 -20.51 -11.71 8.19
CA MET A 97 -20.52 -12.54 9.39
C MET A 97 -21.62 -12.16 10.31
N ARG A 98 -21.90 -10.86 10.36
CA ARG A 98 -22.94 -10.43 11.27
C ARG A 98 -24.32 -10.88 10.82
N SER A 99 -24.49 -11.24 9.57
CA SER A 99 -25.78 -11.78 9.16
C SER A 99 -26.00 -13.14 9.80
N LEU A 100 -24.93 -13.85 10.06
CA LEU A 100 -25.03 -15.11 10.79
C LEU A 100 -25.30 -14.87 12.26
N ILE A 101 -24.72 -13.83 12.77
CA ILE A 101 -24.85 -13.50 14.18
C ILE A 101 -26.21 -12.88 14.46
N ALA A 102 -26.67 -12.09 13.53
CA ALA A 102 -27.92 -11.38 13.70
C ALA A 102 -29.15 -12.29 13.59
N SER A 103 -28.95 -13.41 13.01
CA SER A 103 -30.06 -14.37 12.83
C SER A 103 -30.49 -15.03 14.13
#